data_f5ac89dd7f5fd82750ccac8842a22c31
#
_entry.id   f5ac89dd7f5fd82750ccac8842a22c31
#
_cell.length_a   1.000
_cell.length_b   1.000
_cell.length_c   1.000
_cell.angle_alpha   90.00
_cell.angle_beta   90.00
_cell.angle_gamma   90.00
#
_symmetry.space_group_name_H-M   'P 1'
#
loop_
_entity.id
_entity.type
_entity.pdbx_description
1 polymer ?
#
loop_
_entity_poly.entity_id
_entity_poly.type
_entity_poly.pdbx_seq_one_letter_code
_entity_poly.pdbx_strand_id
1 'polypeptide(L)'
;SGMIDADPHGFLQYRKQIQAQNIKLVAEVDGMHFHWFGGKPTVEVARAASYYGAHAVEVANPDEEVTLRMVHDIKKAMPDLPVILGGHTNHENAARLLAKADGAFVGSCFEEGGWAGAVSKDRVRAYVDIINGLS
;
A
#
# COMPACT_ATOMS: atom_id res chain seq x y z
N SER A 1 -15.66 -11.70 -10.93
CA SER A 1 -14.78 -10.59 -11.31
C SER A 1 -15.57 -9.51 -12.00
N GLY A 2 -15.34 -8.26 -11.70
CA GLY A 2 -15.98 -7.11 -12.30
C GLY A 2 -14.95 -6.05 -12.68
N MET A 3 -15.37 -5.09 -13.53
CA MET A 3 -14.58 -3.90 -13.79
C MET A 3 -15.05 -2.78 -12.85
N ILE A 4 -14.07 -2.02 -12.34
CA ILE A 4 -14.30 -0.82 -11.55
C ILE A 4 -13.78 0.35 -12.37
N ASP A 5 -14.61 1.38 -12.54
CA ASP A 5 -14.19 2.64 -13.13
C ASP A 5 -13.74 3.57 -12.01
N ALA A 6 -12.49 4.01 -12.08
CA ALA A 6 -11.94 4.92 -11.10
C ALA A 6 -12.34 6.37 -11.44
N ASP A 7 -13.07 7.01 -10.54
CA ASP A 7 -13.44 8.43 -10.65
C ASP A 7 -12.75 9.27 -9.56
N PRO A 8 -11.47 9.61 -9.72
CA PRO A 8 -10.75 10.42 -8.76
C PRO A 8 -11.33 11.84 -8.62
N HIS A 9 -11.92 12.37 -9.70
CA HIS A 9 -12.51 13.71 -9.67
C HIS A 9 -13.77 13.75 -8.82
N GLY A 10 -14.70 12.82 -9.03
CA GLY A 10 -15.92 12.71 -8.23
C GLY A 10 -15.60 12.43 -6.76
N PHE A 11 -14.59 11.60 -6.48
CA PHE A 11 -14.13 11.36 -5.12
C PHE A 11 -13.64 12.65 -4.43
N LEU A 12 -12.82 13.46 -5.12
CA LEU A 12 -12.33 14.73 -4.57
C LEU A 12 -13.44 15.76 -4.35
N GLN A 13 -14.43 15.81 -5.25
CA GLN A 13 -15.62 16.64 -5.08
C GLN A 13 -16.43 16.23 -3.85
N TYR A 14 -16.69 14.94 -3.70
CA TYR A 14 -17.41 14.39 -2.55
C TYR A 14 -16.67 14.67 -1.24
N ARG A 15 -15.35 14.44 -1.20
CA ARG A 15 -14.49 14.74 -0.05
C ARG A 15 -14.60 16.21 0.37
N LYS A 16 -14.64 17.13 -0.60
CA LYS A 16 -14.83 18.57 -0.34
C LYS A 16 -16.24 18.86 0.18
N GLN A 17 -17.25 18.24 -0.40
CA GLN A 17 -18.66 18.41 0.00
C GLN A 17 -18.89 18.03 1.47
N ILE A 18 -18.29 16.93 1.92
CA ILE A 18 -18.40 16.47 3.32
C ILE A 18 -17.37 17.10 4.26
N GLN A 19 -16.60 18.07 3.80
CA GLN A 19 -15.58 18.80 4.56
C GLN A 19 -14.47 17.89 5.15
N ALA A 20 -14.11 16.82 4.45
CA ALA A 20 -13.14 15.81 4.87
C ALA A 20 -11.72 16.01 4.30
N GLN A 21 -11.33 17.26 3.98
CA GLN A 21 -10.02 17.55 3.37
C GLN A 21 -8.83 17.26 4.31
N ASN A 22 -9.07 17.21 5.62
CA ASN A 22 -8.08 16.84 6.62
C ASN A 22 -7.77 15.33 6.66
N ILE A 23 -8.64 14.48 6.07
CA ILE A 23 -8.41 13.04 5.99
C ILE A 23 -7.38 12.77 4.89
N LYS A 24 -6.33 12.03 5.23
CA LYS A 24 -5.30 11.64 4.26
C LYS A 24 -5.83 10.58 3.31
N LEU A 25 -5.40 10.68 2.05
CA LEU A 25 -5.76 9.74 0.99
C LEU A 25 -4.56 8.85 0.67
N VAL A 26 -4.73 7.55 0.83
CA VAL A 26 -3.82 6.53 0.31
C VAL A 26 -4.52 5.88 -0.89
N ALA A 27 -3.86 5.89 -2.05
CA ALA A 27 -4.42 5.30 -3.27
C ALA A 27 -3.78 3.94 -3.53
N GLU A 28 -4.60 2.89 -3.57
CA GLU A 28 -4.16 1.58 -4.07
C GLU A 28 -3.96 1.69 -5.59
N VAL A 29 -2.72 1.51 -6.05
CA VAL A 29 -2.34 1.71 -7.46
C VAL A 29 -2.00 0.40 -8.17
N ASP A 30 -1.65 -0.63 -7.43
CA ASP A 30 -1.51 -2.00 -7.91
C ASP A 30 -1.48 -2.93 -6.69
N GLY A 31 -2.46 -3.79 -6.55
CA GLY A 31 -2.62 -4.49 -5.29
C GLY A 31 -3.38 -5.81 -5.38
N MET A 32 -3.86 -6.25 -4.23
CA MET A 32 -4.57 -7.53 -4.07
C MET A 32 -5.96 -7.52 -4.70
N HIS A 33 -6.59 -6.36 -4.80
CA HIS A 33 -8.01 -6.26 -5.12
C HIS A 33 -8.28 -5.98 -6.58
N PHE A 34 -7.32 -5.39 -7.31
CA PHE A 34 -7.49 -5.10 -8.74
C PHE A 34 -6.16 -4.99 -9.48
N HIS A 35 -6.25 -5.15 -10.79
CA HIS A 35 -5.17 -4.89 -11.74
C HIS A 35 -5.66 -3.93 -12.81
N TRP A 36 -4.76 -3.08 -13.29
CA TRP A 36 -5.09 -2.14 -14.34
C TRP A 36 -5.30 -2.84 -15.67
N PHE A 37 -6.46 -2.57 -16.27
CA PHE A 37 -6.76 -3.07 -17.60
C PHE A 37 -5.85 -2.38 -18.64
N GLY A 38 -5.29 -3.17 -19.57
CA GLY A 38 -4.41 -2.66 -20.62
C GLY A 38 -2.92 -2.53 -20.21
N GLY A 39 -2.52 -3.05 -19.04
CA GLY A 39 -1.11 -3.17 -18.66
C GLY A 39 -0.39 -1.83 -18.44
N LYS A 40 -1.10 -0.82 -17.92
CA LYS A 40 -0.48 0.46 -17.57
C LYS A 40 0.60 0.26 -16.50
N PRO A 41 1.81 0.81 -16.69
CA PRO A 41 2.87 0.69 -15.68
C PRO A 41 2.44 1.29 -14.33
N THR A 42 2.73 0.58 -13.23
CA THR A 42 2.35 0.98 -11.87
C THR A 42 2.85 2.38 -11.52
N VAL A 43 4.05 2.75 -11.97
CA VAL A 43 4.61 4.10 -11.76
C VAL A 43 3.79 5.21 -12.42
N GLU A 44 3.16 4.95 -13.56
CA GLU A 44 2.28 5.94 -14.22
C GLU A 44 0.96 6.09 -13.47
N VAL A 45 0.43 4.98 -12.94
CA VAL A 45 -0.77 5.01 -12.09
C VAL A 45 -0.49 5.76 -10.80
N ALA A 46 0.66 5.52 -10.16
CA ALA A 46 1.10 6.25 -8.98
C ALA A 46 1.26 7.76 -9.24
N ARG A 47 1.79 8.11 -10.42
CA ARG A 47 1.90 9.52 -10.84
C ARG A 47 0.53 10.17 -10.99
N ALA A 48 -0.42 9.49 -11.58
CA ALA A 48 -1.80 9.98 -11.70
C ALA A 48 -2.46 10.14 -10.33
N ALA A 49 -2.31 9.15 -9.43
CA ALA A 49 -2.82 9.23 -8.08
C ALA A 49 -2.26 10.43 -7.31
N SER A 50 -0.96 10.65 -7.39
CA SER A 50 -0.28 11.81 -6.81
C SER A 50 -0.81 13.13 -7.39
N TYR A 51 -0.99 13.21 -8.71
CA TYR A 51 -1.57 14.37 -9.38
C TYR A 51 -2.98 14.70 -8.86
N TYR A 52 -3.81 13.69 -8.60
CA TYR A 52 -5.13 13.85 -8.00
C TYR A 52 -5.12 14.01 -6.48
N GLY A 53 -3.96 14.18 -5.87
CA GLY A 53 -3.83 14.56 -4.47
C GLY A 53 -3.77 13.40 -3.48
N ALA A 54 -3.39 12.21 -3.93
CA ALA A 54 -3.03 11.14 -3.01
C ALA A 54 -1.82 11.55 -2.16
N HIS A 55 -1.88 11.28 -0.86
CA HIS A 55 -0.80 11.58 0.09
C HIS A 55 0.22 10.44 0.17
N ALA A 56 -0.19 9.25 -0.23
CA ALA A 56 0.63 8.07 -0.37
C ALA A 56 0.00 7.16 -1.41
N VAL A 57 0.77 6.21 -1.93
CA VAL A 57 0.27 5.13 -2.77
C VAL A 57 0.50 3.78 -2.12
N GLU A 58 -0.36 2.83 -2.43
CA GLU A 58 -0.31 1.47 -1.94
C GLU A 58 -0.04 0.51 -3.09
N VAL A 59 0.90 -0.41 -2.86
CA VAL A 59 1.24 -1.50 -3.79
C VAL A 59 1.31 -2.83 -3.05
N ALA A 60 0.91 -3.91 -3.71
CA ALA A 60 1.05 -5.26 -3.17
C ALA A 60 1.15 -6.30 -4.29
N ASN A 61 2.05 -7.25 -4.15
CA ASN A 61 2.14 -8.43 -5.00
C ASN A 61 2.60 -9.62 -4.15
N PRO A 62 2.08 -10.83 -4.39
CA PRO A 62 2.57 -12.03 -3.70
C PRO A 62 4.04 -12.36 -4.02
N ASP A 63 4.56 -11.91 -5.15
CA ASP A 63 5.97 -11.97 -5.49
C ASP A 63 6.71 -10.75 -4.92
N GLU A 64 7.60 -10.99 -3.95
CA GLU A 64 8.38 -9.93 -3.28
C GLU A 64 9.24 -9.13 -4.26
N GLU A 65 9.82 -9.78 -5.29
CA GLU A 65 10.64 -9.08 -6.28
C GLU A 65 9.82 -8.13 -7.14
N VAL A 66 8.57 -8.50 -7.45
CA VAL A 66 7.64 -7.60 -8.13
C VAL A 66 7.31 -6.41 -7.25
N THR A 67 6.99 -6.66 -5.97
CA THR A 67 6.72 -5.59 -4.99
C THR A 67 7.91 -4.64 -4.87
N LEU A 68 9.12 -5.16 -4.71
CA LEU A 68 10.34 -4.34 -4.58
C LEU A 68 10.62 -3.51 -5.84
N ARG A 69 10.37 -4.04 -7.03
CA ARG A 69 10.48 -3.29 -8.29
C ARG A 69 9.47 -2.14 -8.35
N MET A 70 8.20 -2.40 -8.00
CA MET A 70 7.18 -1.34 -7.96
C MET A 70 7.58 -0.22 -7.00
N VAL A 71 8.00 -0.56 -5.79
CA VAL A 71 8.49 0.41 -4.78
C VAL A 71 9.67 1.21 -5.34
N HIS A 72 10.68 0.52 -5.91
CA HIS A 72 11.86 1.15 -6.49
C HIS A 72 11.49 2.15 -7.59
N ASP A 73 10.68 1.73 -8.56
CA ASP A 73 10.32 2.54 -9.72
C ASP A 73 9.51 3.78 -9.33
N ILE A 74 8.58 3.63 -8.38
CA ILE A 74 7.79 4.75 -7.86
C ILE A 74 8.71 5.73 -7.11
N LYS A 75 9.53 5.26 -6.18
CA LYS A 75 10.43 6.13 -5.40
C LYS A 75 11.51 6.80 -6.25
N LYS A 76 11.99 6.13 -7.29
CA LYS A 76 12.90 6.74 -8.28
C LYS A 76 12.25 7.88 -9.06
N ALA A 77 10.98 7.71 -9.45
CA ALA A 77 10.24 8.70 -10.24
C ALA A 77 9.65 9.83 -9.38
N MET A 78 9.31 9.54 -8.13
CA MET A 78 8.63 10.44 -7.18
C MET A 78 9.21 10.21 -5.75
N PRO A 79 10.42 10.73 -5.46
CA PRO A 79 11.11 10.45 -4.19
C PRO A 79 10.34 10.85 -2.94
N ASP A 80 9.51 11.89 -3.04
CA ASP A 80 8.74 12.44 -1.91
C ASP A 80 7.37 11.77 -1.72
N LEU A 81 6.95 10.89 -2.65
CA LEU A 81 5.70 10.18 -2.53
C LEU A 81 5.88 8.94 -1.65
N PRO A 82 5.22 8.86 -0.48
CA PRO A 82 5.29 7.67 0.35
C PRO A 82 4.66 6.46 -0.36
N VAL A 83 5.34 5.32 -0.26
CA VAL A 83 4.88 4.04 -0.80
C VAL A 83 4.60 3.09 0.36
N ILE A 84 3.35 2.64 0.45
CA ILE A 84 2.84 1.76 1.49
C ILE A 84 2.63 0.36 0.90
N LEU A 85 3.04 -0.66 1.63
CA LEU A 85 2.73 -2.04 1.26
C LEU A 85 1.29 -2.39 1.66
N GLY A 86 0.47 -2.83 0.72
CA GLY A 86 -0.94 -3.16 0.93
C GLY A 86 -1.21 -4.60 1.35
N GLY A 87 -0.17 -5.37 1.66
CA GLY A 87 -0.29 -6.76 2.07
C GLY A 87 0.96 -7.57 1.75
N HIS A 88 0.85 -8.90 1.87
CA HIS A 88 1.91 -9.88 1.63
C HIS A 88 3.18 -9.67 2.48
N THR A 89 3.12 -8.84 3.51
CA THR A 89 4.20 -8.68 4.49
C THR A 89 3.92 -9.50 5.75
N ASN A 90 4.98 -10.09 6.29
CA ASN A 90 4.95 -10.95 7.47
C ASN A 90 6.29 -10.86 8.23
N HIS A 91 6.44 -11.60 9.32
CA HIS A 91 7.65 -11.58 10.15
C HIS A 91 8.92 -12.03 9.41
N GLU A 92 8.80 -12.82 8.33
CA GLU A 92 9.96 -13.34 7.60
C GLU A 92 10.49 -12.34 6.56
N ASN A 93 9.59 -11.54 5.96
CA ASN A 93 9.95 -10.63 4.86
C ASN A 93 9.90 -9.14 5.21
N ALA A 94 9.32 -8.79 6.36
CA ALA A 94 9.14 -7.40 6.76
C ALA A 94 10.43 -6.57 6.69
N ALA A 95 11.54 -7.11 7.18
CA ALA A 95 12.83 -6.41 7.19
C ALA A 95 13.29 -6.06 5.76
N ARG A 96 13.15 -6.99 4.80
CA ARG A 96 13.55 -6.75 3.41
C ARG A 96 12.66 -5.73 2.71
N LEU A 97 11.35 -5.89 2.85
CA LEU A 97 10.37 -5.05 2.17
C LEU A 97 10.33 -3.63 2.76
N LEU A 98 10.31 -3.49 4.08
CA LEU A 98 10.20 -2.20 4.76
C LEU A 98 11.53 -1.45 4.86
N ALA A 99 12.66 -2.08 4.51
CA ALA A 99 13.90 -1.34 4.24
C ALA A 99 13.79 -0.44 2.98
N LYS A 100 12.79 -0.65 2.14
CA LYS A 100 12.59 0.08 0.86
C LYS A 100 11.27 0.86 0.80
N ALA A 101 10.22 0.37 1.43
CA ALA A 101 8.91 1.03 1.51
C ALA A 101 8.82 1.93 2.75
N ASP A 102 7.88 2.87 2.74
CA ASP A 102 7.71 3.85 3.83
C ASP A 102 6.75 3.36 4.92
N GLY A 103 6.03 2.27 4.69
CA GLY A 103 5.11 1.66 5.65
C GLY A 103 4.37 0.46 5.08
N ALA A 104 3.51 -0.14 5.89
CA ALA A 104 2.68 -1.26 5.48
C ALA A 104 1.33 -1.29 6.21
N PHE A 105 0.30 -1.76 5.53
CA PHE A 105 -0.91 -2.29 6.15
C PHE A 105 -0.69 -3.78 6.42
N VAL A 106 -0.79 -4.18 7.67
CA VAL A 106 -0.46 -5.54 8.11
C VAL A 106 -1.66 -6.13 8.85
N GLY A 107 -2.04 -7.34 8.49
CA GLY A 107 -3.21 -7.99 9.08
C GLY A 107 -2.98 -9.47 9.36
N SER A 108 -3.13 -10.32 8.36
CA SER A 108 -3.23 -11.77 8.50
C SER A 108 -2.08 -12.45 9.26
N CYS A 109 -0.87 -11.92 9.21
CA CYS A 109 0.26 -12.48 9.97
C CYS A 109 0.16 -12.23 11.48
N PHE A 110 -0.75 -11.35 11.94
CA PHE A 110 -1.04 -11.10 13.34
C PHE A 110 -2.14 -12.03 13.88
N GLU A 111 -2.89 -12.71 13.01
CA GLU A 111 -4.03 -13.54 13.38
C GLU A 111 -3.58 -14.93 13.80
N GLU A 112 -4.22 -15.46 14.84
CA GLU A 112 -4.07 -16.84 15.30
C GLU A 112 -5.14 -17.72 14.66
N GLY A 113 -4.74 -18.88 14.15
CA GLY A 113 -5.66 -19.81 13.49
C GLY A 113 -5.99 -19.48 12.04
N GLY A 114 -5.37 -18.45 11.44
CA GLY A 114 -5.55 -18.06 10.04
C GLY A 114 -6.47 -16.87 9.85
N TRP A 115 -6.94 -16.68 8.63
CA TRP A 115 -7.76 -15.54 8.21
C TRP A 115 -8.99 -15.32 9.09
N ALA A 116 -9.19 -14.07 9.52
CA ALA A 116 -10.23 -13.64 10.45
C ALA A 116 -10.12 -14.24 11.87
N GLY A 117 -8.95 -14.76 12.24
CA GLY A 117 -8.65 -15.20 13.59
C GLY A 117 -8.44 -14.05 14.57
N ALA A 118 -8.22 -14.38 15.84
CA ALA A 118 -7.94 -13.38 16.86
C ALA A 118 -6.56 -12.76 16.65
N VAL A 119 -6.46 -11.43 16.77
CA VAL A 119 -5.19 -10.73 16.70
C VAL A 119 -4.34 -11.03 17.92
N SER A 120 -3.13 -11.53 17.71
CA SER A 120 -2.17 -11.85 18.76
C SER A 120 -1.30 -10.66 19.09
N LYS A 121 -1.34 -10.21 20.33
CA LYS A 121 -0.51 -9.12 20.83
C LYS A 121 1.00 -9.44 20.68
N ASP A 122 1.39 -10.70 20.89
CA ASP A 122 2.79 -11.10 20.80
C ASP A 122 3.30 -11.10 19.35
N ARG A 123 2.47 -11.52 18.41
CA ARG A 123 2.79 -11.42 16.97
C ARG A 123 2.93 -9.97 16.52
N VAL A 124 2.04 -9.08 16.96
CA VAL A 124 2.15 -7.64 16.70
C VAL A 124 3.46 -7.08 17.25
N ARG A 125 3.78 -7.40 18.53
CA ARG A 125 5.02 -6.95 19.17
C ARG A 125 6.25 -7.44 18.40
N ALA A 126 6.32 -8.72 18.06
CA ALA A 126 7.43 -9.29 17.31
C ALA A 126 7.65 -8.61 15.96
N TYR A 127 6.55 -8.28 15.25
CA TYR A 127 6.64 -7.54 13.99
C TYR A 127 7.17 -6.11 14.20
N VAL A 128 6.66 -5.41 15.19
CA VAL A 128 7.11 -4.04 15.55
C VAL A 128 8.60 -4.04 15.92
N ASP A 129 9.06 -5.05 16.64
CA ASP A 129 10.49 -5.17 17.02
C ASP A 129 11.38 -5.34 15.77
N ILE A 130 10.93 -6.08 14.75
CA ILE A 130 11.62 -6.18 13.46
C ILE A 130 11.73 -4.79 12.81
N ILE A 131 10.65 -4.02 12.77
CA ILE A 131 10.65 -2.69 12.16
C ILE A 131 11.55 -1.71 12.92
N ASN A 132 11.48 -1.72 14.24
CA ASN A 132 12.34 -0.87 15.07
C ASN A 132 13.83 -1.18 14.88
N GLY A 133 14.18 -2.41 14.52
CA GLY A 133 15.54 -2.82 14.18
C GLY A 133 16.07 -2.31 12.83
N LEU A 134 15.21 -1.69 12.00
CA LEU A 134 15.58 -1.08 10.71
C LEU A 134 16.10 0.37 10.84
N SER A 135 15.98 0.96 11.98
CA SER A 135 16.35 2.37 12.30
C SER A 135 17.86 2.52 12.56
#